data_af51f72a0aab766562ee953df043f071
#
_entry.id   af51f72a0aab766562ee953df043f071
#
_cell.length_a   1.000
_cell.length_b   1.000
_cell.length_c   1.000
_cell.angle_alpha   90.00
_cell.angle_beta   90.00
_cell.angle_gamma   90.00
#
_symmetry.space_group_name_H-M   'P 1'
#
loop_
_entity.id
_entity.type
_entity.pdbx_description
1 polymer ?
#
loop_
_entity_poly.entity_id
_entity_poly.type
_entity_poly.pdbx_seq_one_letter_code
_entity_poly.pdbx_strand_id
1 'polypeptide(L)'
;MGSEMCIRDRCVDSGRQVMVLCPTTILAQQHYETFFERFAPFGLEVEVLSRFRTPAQQKRALKAFAEGTIDVLIGTHRLLSADVNPKNLGMVIIDEEQRFGVQHKEQLKNLREQIDVLTLSATPIPRTMQMATSGVRDMSLITTPPTGRRPVIVHVGEYDPDVVSAAIRLEVGRGGQVYYAVSYTHLRAHET
;
A
#
# COMPACT_ATOMS: atom_id res chain seq x y z
N MET A 1 7.69 -4.66 10.47
CA MET A 1 8.36 -4.18 11.71
C MET A 1 9.15 -2.87 11.52
N GLY A 2 9.67 -2.54 10.33
CA GLY A 2 10.47 -1.32 10.15
C GLY A 2 9.70 -0.02 10.02
N SER A 3 8.63 0.01 9.22
CA SER A 3 7.86 1.24 8.95
C SER A 3 7.07 1.74 10.16
N GLU A 4 6.52 0.84 10.93
CA GLU A 4 5.72 1.18 12.11
C GLU A 4 6.60 1.73 13.26
N MET A 5 7.84 1.24 13.41
CA MET A 5 8.80 1.80 14.35
C MET A 5 9.22 3.23 13.97
N CYS A 6 9.48 3.48 12.68
CA CYS A 6 9.79 4.83 12.20
C CYS A 6 8.63 5.83 12.42
N ILE A 7 7.39 5.38 12.25
CA ILE A 7 6.19 6.21 12.51
C ILE A 7 6.14 6.60 13.99
N ARG A 8 6.31 5.63 14.90
CA ARG A 8 6.28 5.88 16.34
C ARG A 8 7.43 6.79 16.78
N ASP A 9 8.65 6.41 16.42
CA ASP A 9 9.85 7.05 16.99
C ASP A 9 10.11 8.44 16.39
N ARG A 10 9.71 8.69 15.14
CA ARG A 10 9.95 9.99 14.49
C ARG A 10 8.80 10.97 14.55
N CYS A 11 7.58 10.52 14.39
CA CYS A 11 6.46 11.43 14.25
C CYS A 11 5.69 11.59 15.53
N VAL A 12 5.42 10.52 16.25
CA VAL A 12 4.56 10.57 17.43
C VAL A 12 5.26 11.16 18.64
N ASP A 13 6.50 10.74 18.90
CA ASP A 13 7.29 11.31 20.01
C ASP A 13 7.60 12.80 19.80
N SER A 14 7.55 13.28 18.55
CA SER A 14 7.71 14.70 18.21
C SER A 14 6.40 15.48 18.08
N GLY A 15 5.24 14.86 18.35
CA GLY A 15 3.91 15.47 18.22
C GLY A 15 3.53 15.81 16.77
N ARG A 16 4.06 15.08 15.80
CA ARG A 16 3.76 15.27 14.37
C ARG A 16 2.79 14.22 13.86
N GLN A 17 2.01 14.60 12.87
CA GLN A 17 1.02 13.75 12.22
C GLN A 17 1.61 12.97 11.04
N VAL A 18 0.99 11.83 10.74
CA VAL A 18 1.38 10.95 9.63
C VAL A 18 0.21 10.74 8.67
N MET A 19 0.47 10.76 7.38
CA MET A 19 -0.46 10.29 6.36
C MET A 19 0.04 8.98 5.74
N VAL A 20 -0.88 8.02 5.54
CA VAL A 20 -0.59 6.74 4.86
C VAL A 20 -1.45 6.63 3.62
N LEU A 21 -0.82 6.72 2.46
CA LEU A 21 -1.48 6.63 1.15
C LEU A 21 -1.44 5.21 0.63
N CYS A 22 -2.62 4.70 0.28
CA CYS A 22 -2.81 3.36 -0.29
C CYS A 22 -3.50 3.47 -1.66
N PRO A 23 -3.19 2.58 -2.63
CA PRO A 23 -3.80 2.65 -3.96
C PRO A 23 -5.26 2.23 -4.00
N THR A 24 -5.72 1.44 -3.03
CA THR A 24 -7.09 0.93 -2.97
C THR A 24 -7.72 1.10 -1.59
N THR A 25 -9.05 1.17 -1.55
CA THR A 25 -9.80 1.24 -0.29
C THR A 25 -9.67 0.00 0.57
N ILE A 26 -9.47 -1.17 -0.04
CA ILE A 26 -9.27 -2.43 0.68
C ILE A 26 -7.93 -2.39 1.43
N LEU A 27 -6.86 -1.97 0.76
CA LEU A 27 -5.56 -1.81 1.41
C LEU A 27 -5.59 -0.74 2.50
N ALA A 28 -6.29 0.38 2.27
CA ALA A 28 -6.45 1.41 3.30
C ALA A 28 -7.16 0.87 4.55
N GLN A 29 -8.17 0.00 4.38
CA GLN A 29 -8.86 -0.63 5.49
C GLN A 29 -7.96 -1.63 6.23
N GLN A 30 -7.20 -2.47 5.52
CA GLN A 30 -6.24 -3.41 6.11
C GLN A 30 -5.14 -2.69 6.89
N HIS A 31 -4.58 -1.63 6.33
CA HIS A 31 -3.62 -0.79 7.05
C HIS A 31 -4.24 -0.17 8.29
N TYR A 32 -5.46 0.37 8.20
CA TYR A 32 -6.17 0.94 9.34
C TYR A 32 -6.29 -0.07 10.49
N GLU A 33 -6.77 -1.28 10.23
CA GLU A 33 -6.91 -2.33 11.23
C GLU A 33 -5.57 -2.67 11.88
N THR A 34 -4.53 -2.87 11.04
CA THR A 34 -3.18 -3.19 11.53
C THR A 34 -2.58 -2.06 12.38
N PHE A 35 -2.72 -0.80 11.93
CA PHE A 35 -2.18 0.35 12.67
C PHE A 35 -2.98 0.62 13.94
N PHE A 36 -4.31 0.51 13.88
CA PHE A 36 -5.17 0.68 15.03
C PHE A 36 -4.82 -0.31 16.16
N GLU A 37 -4.72 -1.60 15.84
CA GLU A 37 -4.35 -2.63 16.83
C GLU A 37 -2.97 -2.38 17.45
N ARG A 38 -2.00 -1.94 16.64
CA ARG A 38 -0.62 -1.73 17.09
C ARG A 38 -0.42 -0.44 17.87
N PHE A 39 -1.15 0.61 17.54
CA PHE A 39 -0.98 1.92 18.13
C PHE A 39 -1.94 2.22 19.29
N ALA A 40 -3.05 1.51 19.39
CA ALA A 40 -3.98 1.63 20.51
C ALA A 40 -3.32 1.52 21.91
N PRO A 41 -2.36 0.60 22.15
CA PRO A 41 -1.66 0.52 23.43
C PRO A 41 -0.81 1.75 23.78
N PHE A 42 -0.49 2.58 22.78
CA PHE A 42 0.31 3.80 22.95
C PHE A 42 -0.55 5.07 23.00
N GLY A 43 -1.88 4.92 22.97
CA GLY A 43 -2.82 6.05 23.02
C GLY A 43 -2.84 6.91 21.76
N LEU A 44 -2.44 6.36 20.62
CA LEU A 44 -2.41 7.07 19.35
C LEU A 44 -3.73 6.92 18.60
N GLU A 45 -4.24 8.03 18.10
CA GLU A 45 -5.48 8.09 17.34
C GLU A 45 -5.24 7.84 15.83
N VAL A 46 -5.76 6.72 15.36
CA VAL A 46 -5.69 6.30 13.95
C VAL A 46 -7.06 6.38 13.32
N GLU A 47 -7.18 6.99 12.15
CA GLU A 47 -8.45 7.06 11.42
C GLU A 47 -8.25 6.76 9.92
N VAL A 48 -9.33 6.32 9.24
CA VAL A 48 -9.33 6.02 7.81
C VAL A 48 -10.27 6.93 7.04
N LEU A 49 -9.75 7.54 5.98
CA LEU A 49 -10.52 8.34 5.03
C LEU A 49 -10.78 7.50 3.77
N SER A 50 -11.94 6.85 3.70
CA SER A 50 -12.32 5.97 2.60
C SER A 50 -13.77 6.13 2.20
N ARG A 51 -14.14 5.62 1.00
CA ARG A 51 -15.53 5.62 0.52
C ARG A 51 -16.49 4.76 1.38
N PHE A 52 -15.98 3.92 2.26
CA PHE A 52 -16.80 3.13 3.20
C PHE A 52 -17.25 3.96 4.40
N ARG A 53 -16.69 5.15 4.61
CA ARG A 53 -17.12 6.11 5.62
C ARG A 53 -18.19 7.04 5.06
N THR A 54 -19.19 7.33 5.85
CA THR A 54 -20.21 8.31 5.48
C THR A 54 -19.60 9.71 5.31
N PRO A 55 -20.23 10.61 4.53
CA PRO A 55 -19.74 12.00 4.39
C PRO A 55 -19.58 12.73 5.73
N ALA A 56 -20.46 12.46 6.69
CA ALA A 56 -20.37 13.03 8.03
C ALA A 56 -19.14 12.53 8.79
N GLN A 57 -18.84 11.23 8.71
CA GLN A 57 -17.65 10.65 9.31
C GLN A 57 -16.37 11.18 8.66
N GLN A 58 -16.34 11.30 7.33
CA GLN A 58 -15.18 11.86 6.63
C GLN A 58 -14.94 13.32 7.05
N LYS A 59 -15.98 14.14 7.12
CA LYS A 59 -15.87 15.53 7.59
C LYS A 59 -15.38 15.63 9.03
N ARG A 60 -15.83 14.74 9.90
CA ARG A 60 -15.37 14.67 11.29
C ARG A 60 -13.88 14.29 11.36
N ALA A 61 -13.45 13.27 10.60
CA ALA A 61 -12.05 12.85 10.55
C ALA A 61 -11.14 13.97 10.02
N LEU A 62 -11.54 14.65 8.96
CA LEU A 62 -10.79 15.79 8.41
C LEU A 62 -10.66 16.94 9.41
N LYS A 63 -11.74 17.27 10.12
CA LYS A 63 -11.71 18.29 11.17
C LYS A 63 -10.78 17.90 12.31
N ALA A 64 -10.88 16.67 12.81
CA ALA A 64 -10.04 16.16 13.88
C ALA A 64 -8.55 16.10 13.48
N PHE A 65 -8.27 15.76 12.20
CA PHE A 65 -6.91 15.79 11.67
C PHE A 65 -6.35 17.22 11.58
N ALA A 66 -7.17 18.18 11.17
CA ALA A 66 -6.80 19.60 11.15
C ALA A 66 -6.62 20.21 12.56
N GLU A 67 -7.31 19.68 13.55
CA GLU A 67 -7.14 20.07 14.96
C GLU A 67 -5.93 19.40 15.63
N GLY A 68 -5.39 18.35 15.03
CA GLY A 68 -4.23 17.58 15.54
C GLY A 68 -4.62 16.53 16.58
N THR A 69 -5.89 16.11 16.63
CA THR A 69 -6.37 15.05 17.54
C THR A 69 -6.27 13.66 16.91
N ILE A 70 -6.01 13.57 15.61
CA ILE A 70 -5.67 12.32 14.91
C ILE A 70 -4.19 12.36 14.60
N ASP A 71 -3.46 11.32 15.01
CA ASP A 71 -2.02 11.17 14.79
C ASP A 71 -1.72 10.55 13.43
N VAL A 72 -2.51 9.56 13.02
CA VAL A 72 -2.32 8.83 11.75
C VAL A 72 -3.61 8.82 10.94
N LEU A 73 -3.57 9.41 9.74
CA LEU A 73 -4.68 9.38 8.80
C LEU A 73 -4.34 8.48 7.59
N ILE A 74 -5.12 7.43 7.41
CA ILE A 74 -4.92 6.43 6.35
C ILE A 74 -5.97 6.62 5.26
N GLY A 75 -5.61 6.52 3.99
CA GLY A 75 -6.57 6.64 2.90
C GLY A 75 -5.99 6.43 1.52
N THR A 76 -6.83 6.65 0.53
CA THR A 76 -6.44 6.60 -0.88
C THR A 76 -6.00 7.98 -1.38
N HIS A 77 -5.94 8.18 -2.70
CA HIS A 77 -5.69 9.49 -3.33
C HIS A 77 -6.58 10.63 -2.77
N ARG A 78 -7.66 10.32 -2.08
CA ARG A 78 -8.52 11.28 -1.37
C ARG A 78 -7.72 12.11 -0.33
N LEU A 79 -6.65 11.57 0.23
CA LEU A 79 -5.77 12.29 1.15
C LEU A 79 -5.01 13.45 0.49
N LEU A 80 -4.89 13.45 -0.83
CA LEU A 80 -4.22 14.51 -1.59
C LEU A 80 -5.17 15.64 -2.01
N SER A 81 -6.44 15.60 -1.62
CA SER A 81 -7.41 16.65 -1.94
C SER A 81 -7.15 17.91 -1.11
N ALA A 82 -7.48 19.07 -1.66
CA ALA A 82 -7.19 20.38 -1.07
C ALA A 82 -7.87 20.67 0.29
N ASP A 83 -8.87 19.89 0.66
CA ASP A 83 -9.58 19.99 1.94
C ASP A 83 -8.92 19.17 3.06
N VAL A 84 -7.85 18.44 2.76
CA VAL A 84 -7.05 17.69 3.76
C VAL A 84 -5.94 18.60 4.26
N ASN A 85 -6.14 19.20 5.42
CA ASN A 85 -5.20 20.15 6.01
C ASN A 85 -4.70 19.61 7.37
N PRO A 86 -3.54 18.93 7.39
CA PRO A 86 -2.93 18.51 8.66
C PRO A 86 -2.45 19.71 9.46
N LYS A 87 -2.55 19.63 10.78
CA LYS A 87 -2.05 20.67 11.68
C LYS A 87 -0.51 20.70 11.70
N ASN A 88 0.11 19.54 11.76
CA ASN A 88 1.56 19.39 11.88
C ASN A 88 2.02 18.08 11.21
N LEU A 89 1.97 18.04 9.87
CA LEU A 89 2.39 16.85 9.13
C LEU A 89 3.91 16.68 9.21
N GLY A 90 4.36 15.51 9.64
CA GLY A 90 5.77 15.15 9.74
C GLY A 90 6.21 14.09 8.75
N MET A 91 5.31 13.18 8.36
CA MET A 91 5.66 12.09 7.46
C MET A 91 4.49 11.70 6.54
N VAL A 92 4.83 11.30 5.32
CA VAL A 92 3.91 10.62 4.41
C VAL A 92 4.47 9.26 4.04
N ILE A 93 3.66 8.23 4.22
CA ILE A 93 3.96 6.86 3.78
C ILE A 93 3.14 6.58 2.53
N ILE A 94 3.78 6.08 1.49
CA ILE A 94 3.17 5.77 0.21
C ILE A 94 3.34 4.28 -0.07
N ASP A 95 2.24 3.56 -0.04
CA ASP A 95 2.25 2.14 -0.43
C ASP A 95 1.97 2.01 -1.93
N GLU A 96 2.77 1.19 -2.62
CA GLU A 96 2.65 0.91 -4.06
C GLU A 96 2.61 2.21 -4.93
N GLU A 97 3.57 3.11 -4.75
CA GLU A 97 3.65 4.42 -5.46
C GLU A 97 3.41 4.31 -6.97
N GLN A 98 3.81 3.20 -7.60
CA GLN A 98 3.64 2.98 -9.04
C GLN A 98 2.18 2.97 -9.49
N ARG A 99 1.23 2.71 -8.60
CA ARG A 99 -0.22 2.68 -8.87
C ARG A 99 -0.88 4.06 -8.85
N PHE A 100 -0.16 5.10 -8.45
CA PHE A 100 -0.67 6.47 -8.47
C PHE A 100 -0.47 7.14 -9.83
N GLY A 101 -1.47 7.91 -10.27
CA GLY A 101 -1.44 8.67 -11.52
C GLY A 101 -0.43 9.84 -11.49
N VAL A 102 -0.15 10.41 -12.67
CA VAL A 102 0.83 11.49 -12.85
C VAL A 102 0.55 12.70 -11.96
N GLN A 103 -0.69 13.17 -11.93
CA GLN A 103 -1.09 14.33 -11.10
C GLN A 103 -0.82 14.11 -9.61
N HIS A 104 -1.13 12.93 -9.08
CA HIS A 104 -0.86 12.60 -7.69
C HIS A 104 0.65 12.56 -7.39
N LYS A 105 1.45 12.11 -8.35
CA LYS A 105 2.91 12.09 -8.22
C LYS A 105 3.52 13.49 -8.16
N GLU A 106 2.95 14.44 -8.87
CA GLU A 106 3.38 15.85 -8.80
C GLU A 106 3.05 16.46 -7.43
N GLN A 107 1.85 16.22 -6.92
CA GLN A 107 1.47 16.65 -5.56
C GLN A 107 2.38 16.05 -4.49
N LEU A 108 2.68 14.75 -4.61
CA LEU A 108 3.60 14.07 -3.71
C LEU A 108 5.03 14.59 -3.81
N LYS A 109 5.47 15.04 -5.00
CA LYS A 109 6.79 15.65 -5.19
C LYS A 109 6.92 16.96 -4.40
N ASN A 110 5.90 17.81 -4.43
CA ASN A 110 5.88 19.06 -3.68
C ASN A 110 5.90 18.81 -2.16
N LEU A 111 5.21 17.78 -1.68
CA LEU A 111 5.25 17.38 -0.27
C LEU A 111 6.65 16.90 0.17
N ARG A 112 7.39 16.23 -0.72
CA ARG A 112 8.74 15.70 -0.43
C ARG A 112 9.79 16.76 -0.12
N GLU A 113 9.57 18.00 -0.51
CA GLU A 113 10.49 19.10 -0.22
C GLU A 113 10.38 19.61 1.22
N GLN A 114 9.29 19.30 1.92
CA GLN A 114 8.96 19.85 3.23
C GLN A 114 8.84 18.80 4.35
N ILE A 115 8.62 17.55 4.00
CA ILE A 115 8.33 16.48 4.97
C ILE A 115 9.04 15.17 4.58
N ASP A 116 9.23 14.30 5.56
CA ASP A 116 9.77 12.97 5.33
C ASP A 116 8.80 12.10 4.52
N VAL A 117 9.29 11.44 3.48
CA VAL A 117 8.48 10.55 2.64
C VAL A 117 9.07 9.14 2.61
N LEU A 118 8.32 8.17 3.10
CA LEU A 118 8.63 6.75 3.00
C LEU A 118 7.80 6.10 1.90
N THR A 119 8.45 5.49 0.93
CA THR A 119 7.77 4.76 -0.15
C THR A 119 7.98 3.26 0.02
N LEU A 120 6.90 2.50 0.01
CA LEU A 120 6.91 1.03 0.08
C LEU A 120 6.53 0.45 -1.29
N SER A 121 7.18 -0.61 -1.72
CA SER A 121 6.83 -1.33 -2.94
C SER A 121 7.27 -2.79 -2.87
N ALA A 122 6.40 -3.69 -3.29
CA ALA A 122 6.73 -5.11 -3.44
C ALA A 122 7.42 -5.39 -4.79
N THR A 123 7.23 -4.51 -5.78
CA THR A 123 7.79 -4.64 -7.13
C THR A 123 8.64 -3.41 -7.45
N PRO A 124 9.95 -3.43 -7.16
CA PRO A 124 10.81 -2.30 -7.46
C PRO A 124 10.82 -2.03 -8.97
N ILE A 125 10.37 -0.83 -9.35
CA ILE A 125 10.40 -0.39 -10.74
C ILE A 125 11.85 -0.02 -11.10
N PRO A 126 12.34 -0.30 -12.31
CA PRO A 126 13.69 0.04 -12.75
C PRO A 126 14.08 1.49 -12.49
N ARG A 127 13.12 2.43 -12.61
CA ARG A 127 13.33 3.86 -12.34
C ARG A 127 13.57 4.17 -10.85
N THR A 128 12.91 3.47 -9.95
CA THR A 128 13.13 3.60 -8.49
C THR A 128 14.50 3.04 -8.11
N MET A 129 14.89 1.92 -8.70
CA MET A 129 16.25 1.37 -8.54
C MET A 129 17.32 2.31 -9.12
N GLN A 130 17.06 2.93 -10.27
CA GLN A 130 17.98 3.90 -10.87
C GLN A 130 18.17 5.14 -10.00
N MET A 131 17.12 5.64 -9.35
CA MET A 131 17.19 6.75 -8.40
C MET A 131 17.94 6.38 -7.11
N ALA A 132 17.82 5.14 -6.65
CA ALA A 132 18.57 4.65 -5.50
C ALA A 132 20.05 4.49 -5.83
N THR A 133 20.40 3.93 -6.99
CA THR A 133 21.80 3.77 -7.43
C THR A 133 22.50 5.09 -7.75
N SER A 134 21.75 6.15 -8.08
CA SER A 134 22.28 7.50 -8.29
C SER A 134 22.44 8.31 -6.98
N GLY A 135 22.14 7.73 -5.82
CA GLY A 135 22.26 8.42 -4.53
C GLY A 135 21.19 9.48 -4.25
N VAL A 136 20.15 9.53 -5.10
CA VAL A 136 19.03 10.49 -4.93
C VAL A 136 18.05 10.04 -3.85
N ARG A 137 18.03 8.74 -3.52
CA ARG A 137 17.16 8.15 -2.48
C ARG A 137 17.89 7.02 -1.76
N ASP A 138 17.74 7.01 -0.45
CA ASP A 138 18.10 5.85 0.36
C ASP A 138 17.12 4.69 0.09
N MET A 139 17.64 3.47 -0.02
CA MET A 139 16.84 2.28 -0.25
C MET A 139 17.21 1.18 0.73
N SER A 140 16.19 0.57 1.31
CA SER A 140 16.34 -0.62 2.16
C SER A 140 15.55 -1.79 1.58
N LEU A 141 16.13 -2.98 1.62
CA LEU A 141 15.49 -4.21 1.17
C LEU A 141 15.06 -5.06 2.37
N ILE A 142 13.79 -5.46 2.38
CA ILE A 142 13.26 -6.41 3.36
C ILE A 142 13.27 -7.78 2.70
N THR A 143 14.25 -8.62 3.04
CA THR A 143 14.44 -9.94 2.44
C THR A 143 13.85 -11.07 3.26
N THR A 144 13.54 -10.84 4.53
CA THR A 144 12.96 -11.86 5.41
C THR A 144 11.46 -11.97 5.18
N PRO A 145 10.95 -13.13 4.71
CA PRO A 145 9.53 -13.32 4.51
C PRO A 145 8.78 -13.35 5.86
N PRO A 146 7.47 -13.01 5.87
CA PRO A 146 6.63 -13.18 7.06
C PRO A 146 6.61 -14.62 7.54
N THR A 147 6.46 -14.80 8.86
CA THR A 147 6.36 -16.12 9.48
C THR A 147 5.19 -16.91 8.89
N GLY A 148 5.45 -18.16 8.49
CA GLY A 148 4.42 -19.05 7.93
C GLY A 148 4.21 -18.92 6.41
N ARG A 149 4.87 -18.00 5.73
CA ARG A 149 4.80 -17.92 4.26
C ARG A 149 5.62 -19.05 3.63
N ARG A 150 4.95 -19.92 2.88
CA ARG A 150 5.61 -20.95 2.07
C ARG A 150 5.90 -20.40 0.67
N PRO A 151 7.06 -20.72 0.06
CA PRO A 151 7.34 -20.32 -1.31
C PRO A 151 6.36 -20.98 -2.28
N VAL A 152 5.97 -20.24 -3.32
CA VAL A 152 5.17 -20.76 -4.42
C VAL A 152 6.11 -21.49 -5.39
N ILE A 153 5.76 -22.71 -5.77
CA ILE A 153 6.46 -23.43 -6.84
C ILE A 153 5.98 -22.87 -8.17
N VAL A 154 6.89 -22.27 -8.94
CA VAL A 154 6.58 -21.68 -10.24
C VAL A 154 7.10 -22.61 -11.33
N HIS A 155 6.21 -23.00 -12.26
CA HIS A 155 6.56 -23.71 -13.48
C HIS A 155 6.36 -22.77 -14.68
N VAL A 156 7.41 -22.61 -15.48
CA VAL A 156 7.37 -21.78 -16.69
C VAL A 156 7.75 -22.67 -17.88
N GLY A 157 6.86 -22.80 -18.84
CA GLY A 157 7.05 -23.64 -20.00
C GLY A 157 5.92 -23.50 -21.02
N GLU A 158 5.96 -24.30 -22.08
CA GLU A 158 4.84 -24.43 -23.00
C GLU A 158 3.61 -25.02 -22.29
N TYR A 159 2.42 -24.75 -22.84
CA TYR A 159 1.20 -25.26 -22.27
C TYR A 159 1.15 -26.80 -22.38
N ASP A 160 1.15 -27.46 -21.24
CA ASP A 160 1.01 -28.91 -21.12
C ASP A 160 -0.24 -29.23 -20.30
N PRO A 161 -1.28 -29.83 -20.93
CA PRO A 161 -2.52 -30.19 -20.25
C PRO A 161 -2.33 -31.16 -19.06
N ASP A 162 -1.35 -32.07 -19.17
CA ASP A 162 -1.11 -33.07 -18.14
C ASP A 162 -0.48 -32.43 -16.89
N VAL A 163 0.48 -31.51 -17.06
CA VAL A 163 1.08 -30.73 -15.97
C VAL A 163 0.02 -29.87 -15.28
N VAL A 164 -0.82 -29.19 -16.08
CA VAL A 164 -1.92 -28.36 -15.52
C VAL A 164 -2.92 -29.19 -14.76
N SER A 165 -3.34 -30.35 -15.33
CA SER A 165 -4.29 -31.25 -14.69
C SER A 165 -3.74 -31.85 -13.40
N ALA A 166 -2.46 -32.21 -13.37
CA ALA A 166 -1.79 -32.71 -12.18
C ALA A 166 -1.73 -31.65 -11.07
N ALA A 167 -1.39 -30.41 -11.41
CA ALA A 167 -1.36 -29.29 -10.48
C ALA A 167 -2.75 -28.99 -9.89
N ILE A 168 -3.81 -28.99 -10.73
CA ILE A 168 -5.20 -28.79 -10.28
C ILE A 168 -5.61 -29.90 -9.31
N ARG A 169 -5.35 -31.17 -9.65
CA ARG A 169 -5.70 -32.30 -8.80
C ARG A 169 -4.98 -32.25 -7.44
N LEU A 170 -3.71 -31.83 -7.43
CA LEU A 170 -2.93 -31.68 -6.21
C LEU A 170 -3.54 -30.63 -5.28
N GLU A 171 -3.92 -29.47 -5.82
CA GLU A 171 -4.52 -28.38 -5.04
C GLU A 171 -5.91 -28.74 -4.52
N VAL A 172 -6.76 -29.29 -5.37
CA VAL A 172 -8.11 -29.72 -4.98
C VAL A 172 -8.03 -30.86 -3.93
N GLY A 173 -7.09 -31.80 -4.10
CA GLY A 173 -6.90 -32.91 -3.17
C GLY A 173 -6.49 -32.47 -1.76
N ARG A 174 -5.82 -31.32 -1.61
CA ARG A 174 -5.49 -30.75 -0.29
C ARG A 174 -6.52 -29.73 0.23
N GLY A 175 -7.68 -29.59 -0.45
CA GLY A 175 -8.74 -28.65 -0.07
C GLY A 175 -8.47 -27.21 -0.51
N GLY A 176 -7.50 -26.98 -1.39
CA GLY A 176 -7.17 -25.68 -1.94
C GLY A 176 -8.11 -25.23 -3.07
N GLN A 177 -7.95 -23.99 -3.50
CA GLN A 177 -8.68 -23.40 -4.63
C GLN A 177 -7.72 -23.12 -5.79
N VAL A 178 -8.25 -23.23 -7.02
CA VAL A 178 -7.46 -23.02 -8.24
C VAL A 178 -8.06 -21.88 -9.07
N TYR A 179 -7.21 -20.94 -9.50
CA TYR A 179 -7.54 -19.94 -10.50
C TYR A 179 -6.89 -20.34 -11.82
N TYR A 180 -7.71 -20.57 -12.84
CA TYR A 180 -7.24 -20.84 -14.19
C TYR A 180 -7.58 -19.68 -15.11
N ALA A 181 -6.56 -18.86 -15.43
CA ALA A 181 -6.70 -17.68 -16.26
C ALA A 181 -6.09 -17.94 -17.65
N VAL A 182 -6.85 -17.67 -18.71
CA VAL A 182 -6.40 -17.79 -20.10
C VAL A 182 -6.47 -16.42 -20.76
N SER A 183 -5.36 -15.98 -21.35
CA SER A 183 -5.33 -14.78 -22.18
C SER A 183 -5.61 -15.17 -23.64
N TYR A 184 -6.80 -14.84 -24.15
CA TYR A 184 -7.13 -15.02 -25.56
C TYR A 184 -6.52 -13.89 -26.39
N THR A 185 -5.32 -14.07 -26.89
CA THR A 185 -4.71 -13.09 -27.81
C THR A 185 -5.02 -13.36 -29.28
N HIS A 186 -5.57 -14.54 -29.65
CA HIS A 186 -5.96 -14.85 -31.02
C HIS A 186 -7.15 -15.81 -31.08
N LEU A 187 -8.37 -15.27 -31.14
CA LEU A 187 -9.42 -15.94 -31.89
C LEU A 187 -9.35 -15.40 -33.34
N ARG A 188 -8.64 -16.06 -34.24
CA ARG A 188 -8.98 -15.98 -35.64
C ARG A 188 -10.35 -16.65 -35.79
N ALA A 189 -11.37 -15.85 -36.08
CA ALA A 189 -12.60 -16.34 -36.59
C ALA A 189 -12.26 -17.09 -37.90
N HIS A 190 -12.36 -18.40 -37.91
CA HIS A 190 -12.51 -19.14 -39.15
C HIS A 190 -13.94 -18.88 -39.61
N GLU A 191 -14.11 -17.93 -40.49
CA GLU A 191 -15.30 -17.83 -41.36
C GLU A 191 -15.32 -19.07 -42.23
N THR A 192 -16.34 -19.89 -42.07
CA THR A 192 -16.81 -20.87 -43.05
C THR A 192 -17.87 -20.24 -43.91
#